data_977967dbae4d8caa8eebfbea28acd286
#
_entry.id   977967dbae4d8caa8eebfbea28acd286
#
_cell.length_a   1.000
_cell.length_b   1.000
_cell.length_c   1.000
_cell.angle_alpha   90.00
_cell.angle_beta   90.00
_cell.angle_gamma   90.00
#
_symmetry.space_group_name_H-M   'P 1'
#
loop_
_entity.id
_entity.type
_entity.pdbx_description
1 polymer ?
#
loop_
_entity_poly.entity_id
_entity_poly.type
_entity_poly.pdbx_seq_one_letter_code
_entity_poly.pdbx_strand_id
1 'polypeptide(L)'
;MTQTNTAVPETAAVNALPTDELVLEVNHVSAGYKEGGFFGRGGRYQQILHDVDFKVYHGEILGVVGESGSGKSTLAKVILGMVKPDQGEIIHHTKRPQIIFQDPYSSLNPAYSVEWTIEEPLRVFGKYDAAERKRRVRDMLERVELPEEILNAKPDELSGGQRQRVSIAAALIRRPRFIIADEAVSALDVTIQAQILKLLKNLRSELDLSYLFISHDLNVVYQLCDRVLVMKHGVVVEQGTVDEVYDNPQQEYTKQLLAAAE
;
A
#
# COMPACT_ATOMS: atom_id res chain seq x y z
N MET A 1 -30.00 -7.30 49.34
CA MET A 1 -28.61 -7.00 49.09
C MET A 1 -28.26 -7.71 47.79
N THR A 2 -28.42 -7.00 46.69
CA THR A 2 -28.18 -7.53 45.32
C THR A 2 -26.93 -6.83 44.79
N GLN A 3 -25.83 -7.58 44.66
CA GLN A 3 -24.60 -7.07 44.09
C GLN A 3 -24.75 -7.10 42.54
N THR A 4 -24.77 -5.94 41.95
CA THR A 4 -24.63 -5.73 40.50
C THR A 4 -23.17 -5.87 40.14
N ASN A 5 -22.86 -6.95 39.44
CA ASN A 5 -21.56 -7.22 38.85
C ASN A 5 -21.48 -6.45 37.52
N THR A 6 -20.80 -5.32 37.51
CA THR A 6 -20.46 -4.56 36.30
C THR A 6 -19.25 -5.19 35.65
N ALA A 7 -19.48 -5.98 34.59
CA ALA A 7 -18.44 -6.46 33.72
C ALA A 7 -17.81 -5.29 32.95
N VAL A 8 -16.53 -5.06 33.16
CA VAL A 8 -15.67 -4.17 32.38
C VAL A 8 -15.54 -4.78 30.98
N PRO A 9 -15.72 -4.06 29.89
CA PRO A 9 -15.48 -4.60 28.56
C PRO A 9 -13.99 -4.86 28.37
N GLU A 10 -13.69 -6.06 27.99
CA GLU A 10 -12.38 -6.60 27.64
C GLU A 10 -11.78 -5.80 26.48
N THR A 11 -10.81 -4.98 26.79
CA THR A 11 -10.09 -4.11 25.86
C THR A 11 -9.16 -4.92 24.99
N ALA A 12 -9.25 -4.65 23.69
CA ALA A 12 -8.20 -4.73 22.68
C ALA A 12 -7.50 -6.09 22.54
N ALA A 13 -7.85 -6.78 21.46
CA ALA A 13 -6.95 -7.77 20.87
C ALA A 13 -5.59 -7.07 20.59
N VAL A 14 -4.61 -7.40 21.42
CA VAL A 14 -3.21 -7.04 21.22
C VAL A 14 -2.84 -7.53 19.83
N ASN A 15 -2.35 -6.63 18.98
CA ASN A 15 -1.78 -6.94 17.68
C ASN A 15 -0.75 -8.06 17.88
N ALA A 16 -1.11 -9.29 17.50
CA ALA A 16 -0.13 -10.36 17.42
C ALA A 16 0.90 -9.90 16.37
N LEU A 17 2.17 -9.83 16.77
CA LEU A 17 3.27 -9.56 15.84
C LEU A 17 3.19 -10.55 14.68
N PRO A 18 3.56 -10.09 13.46
CA PRO A 18 3.51 -10.93 12.26
C PRO A 18 4.29 -12.23 12.48
N THR A 19 3.83 -13.29 11.84
CA THR A 19 4.52 -14.59 11.81
C THR A 19 5.93 -14.40 11.25
N ASP A 20 6.88 -15.29 11.58
CA ASP A 20 8.25 -15.28 11.03
C ASP A 20 8.29 -15.56 9.51
N GLU A 21 7.13 -15.78 8.86
CA GLU A 21 7.01 -16.00 7.42
C GLU A 21 7.21 -14.69 6.65
N LEU A 22 8.18 -14.68 5.74
CA LEU A 22 8.50 -13.53 4.91
C LEU A 22 7.62 -13.48 3.65
N VAL A 23 7.22 -12.29 3.25
CA VAL A 23 6.58 -12.02 1.94
C VAL A 23 7.52 -11.30 0.99
N LEU A 24 8.44 -10.48 1.53
CA LEU A 24 9.41 -9.71 0.75
C LEU A 24 10.72 -9.54 1.53
N GLU A 25 11.84 -9.68 0.80
CA GLU A 25 13.15 -9.20 1.27
C GLU A 25 13.70 -8.21 0.23
N VAL A 26 14.22 -7.12 0.74
CA VAL A 26 14.95 -6.10 -0.01
C VAL A 26 16.36 -6.06 0.57
N ASN A 27 17.34 -6.60 -0.15
CA ASN A 27 18.70 -6.82 0.34
C ASN A 27 19.67 -5.88 -0.35
N HIS A 28 20.16 -4.86 0.36
CA HIS A 28 21.18 -3.92 -0.08
C HIS A 28 20.91 -3.28 -1.45
N VAL A 29 19.66 -2.87 -1.69
CA VAL A 29 19.20 -2.39 -3.00
C VAL A 29 19.64 -0.97 -3.25
N SER A 30 20.34 -0.76 -4.37
CA SER A 30 20.62 0.55 -4.96
C SER A 30 20.00 0.62 -6.35
N ALA A 31 19.37 1.76 -6.68
CA ALA A 31 18.69 1.94 -7.97
C ALA A 31 18.57 3.42 -8.35
N GLY A 32 18.42 3.69 -9.66
CA GLY A 32 18.24 5.04 -10.16
C GLY A 32 17.72 5.07 -11.59
N TYR A 33 17.77 6.25 -12.19
CA TYR A 33 17.30 6.51 -13.54
C TYR A 33 18.40 7.10 -14.40
N LYS A 34 18.38 6.77 -15.70
CA LYS A 34 19.14 7.50 -16.71
C LYS A 34 18.28 8.66 -17.21
N GLU A 35 18.67 9.88 -16.92
CA GLU A 35 18.06 11.04 -17.56
C GLU A 35 18.36 11.00 -19.06
N GLY A 36 17.30 11.06 -19.90
CA GLY A 36 17.40 10.88 -21.34
C GLY A 36 18.29 11.91 -22.01
N GLY A 37 19.36 11.47 -22.64
CA GLY A 37 20.03 12.24 -23.68
C GLY A 37 19.19 12.18 -24.97
N PHE A 38 18.93 13.32 -25.58
CA PHE A 38 18.37 13.41 -26.93
C PHE A 38 19.32 12.69 -27.90
N PHE A 39 18.85 11.70 -28.66
CA PHE A 39 19.65 10.87 -29.57
C PHE A 39 20.66 9.86 -28.93
N GLY A 40 20.39 9.31 -27.76
CA GLY A 40 21.18 8.15 -27.28
C GLY A 40 22.63 8.46 -26.85
N ARG A 41 23.00 9.72 -26.74
CA ARG A 41 24.32 10.17 -26.27
C ARG A 41 24.18 11.07 -25.03
N GLY A 42 24.75 10.64 -23.88
CA GLY A 42 25.05 11.52 -22.76
C GLY A 42 23.98 11.67 -21.68
N GLY A 43 23.09 10.69 -21.45
CA GLY A 43 22.20 10.73 -20.29
C GLY A 43 22.99 10.62 -18.97
N ARG A 44 22.78 11.56 -18.03
CA ARG A 44 23.35 11.51 -16.69
C ARG A 44 22.58 10.46 -15.89
N TYR A 45 23.28 9.51 -15.28
CA TYR A 45 22.68 8.58 -14.33
C TYR A 45 22.48 9.28 -12.98
N GLN A 46 21.27 9.20 -12.44
CA GLN A 46 20.95 9.70 -11.11
C GLN A 46 20.52 8.51 -10.24
N GLN A 47 21.36 8.16 -9.28
CA GLN A 47 21.02 7.18 -8.26
C GLN A 47 20.05 7.81 -7.28
N ILE A 48 18.97 7.07 -6.97
CA ILE A 48 17.89 7.52 -6.08
C ILE A 48 17.84 6.70 -4.80
N LEU A 49 18.07 5.38 -4.90
CA LEU A 49 18.12 4.48 -3.76
C LEU A 49 19.56 4.09 -3.47
N HIS A 50 19.92 4.10 -2.20
CA HIS A 50 21.28 3.85 -1.73
C HIS A 50 21.23 2.80 -0.62
N ASP A 51 21.65 1.57 -0.93
CA ASP A 51 21.81 0.48 0.06
C ASP A 51 20.58 0.25 0.95
N VAL A 52 19.42 0.15 0.33
CA VAL A 52 18.14 -0.05 1.04
C VAL A 52 18.03 -1.51 1.44
N ASP A 53 17.81 -1.75 2.75
CA ASP A 53 17.69 -3.10 3.33
C ASP A 53 16.52 -3.16 4.32
N PHE A 54 15.57 -4.09 4.08
CA PHE A 54 14.46 -4.37 4.98
C PHE A 54 13.70 -5.64 4.59
N LYS A 55 12.81 -6.08 5.48
CA LYS A 55 11.95 -7.25 5.28
C LYS A 55 10.49 -6.91 5.59
N VAL A 56 9.57 -7.55 4.85
CA VAL A 56 8.13 -7.50 5.13
C VAL A 56 7.66 -8.90 5.50
N TYR A 57 6.96 -9.00 6.60
CA TYR A 57 6.44 -10.25 7.13
C TYR A 57 5.00 -10.49 6.70
N HIS A 58 4.58 -11.75 6.76
CA HIS A 58 3.22 -12.16 6.44
C HIS A 58 2.22 -11.53 7.42
N GLY A 59 1.14 -10.97 6.89
CA GLY A 59 0.13 -10.28 7.67
C GLY A 59 0.57 -8.91 8.21
N GLU A 60 1.76 -8.41 7.88
CA GLU A 60 2.28 -7.11 8.34
C GLU A 60 1.78 -5.95 7.45
N ILE A 61 1.55 -4.80 8.07
CA ILE A 61 1.47 -3.51 7.38
C ILE A 61 2.74 -2.73 7.72
N LEU A 62 3.70 -2.70 6.79
CA LEU A 62 4.93 -1.94 6.92
C LEU A 62 4.75 -0.55 6.29
N GLY A 63 4.84 0.51 7.10
CA GLY A 63 4.80 1.89 6.66
C GLY A 63 6.12 2.34 6.04
N VAL A 64 6.08 3.20 5.03
CA VAL A 64 7.26 3.90 4.50
C VAL A 64 6.97 5.39 4.49
N VAL A 65 7.71 6.15 5.29
CA VAL A 65 7.55 7.60 5.45
C VAL A 65 8.80 8.38 5.07
N GLY A 66 8.65 9.66 4.83
CA GLY A 66 9.72 10.60 4.51
C GLY A 66 9.23 11.71 3.59
N GLU A 67 10.03 12.77 3.45
CA GLU A 67 9.69 13.91 2.60
C GLU A 67 9.49 13.54 1.13
N SER A 68 8.88 14.46 0.36
CA SER A 68 8.80 14.33 -1.10
C SER A 68 10.22 14.24 -1.68
N GLY A 69 10.42 13.30 -2.61
CA GLY A 69 11.75 13.05 -3.19
C GLY A 69 12.67 12.16 -2.36
N SER A 70 12.26 11.63 -1.20
CA SER A 70 13.09 10.71 -0.40
C SER A 70 13.33 9.33 -1.04
N GLY A 71 12.64 8.99 -2.15
CA GLY A 71 12.84 7.73 -2.88
C GLY A 71 11.71 6.69 -2.73
N LYS A 72 10.65 6.97 -1.96
CA LYS A 72 9.55 6.02 -1.66
C LYS A 72 8.89 5.42 -2.90
N SER A 73 8.45 6.26 -3.84
CA SER A 73 7.80 5.76 -5.08
C SER A 73 8.81 5.08 -6.02
N THR A 74 10.11 5.41 -5.94
CA THR A 74 11.16 4.65 -6.64
C THR A 74 11.32 3.27 -6.03
N LEU A 75 11.30 3.15 -4.70
CA LEU A 75 11.32 1.87 -3.99
C LEU A 75 10.14 0.99 -4.42
N ALA A 76 8.92 1.54 -4.44
CA ALA A 76 7.75 0.82 -4.95
C ALA A 76 7.95 0.28 -6.38
N LYS A 77 8.45 1.12 -7.28
CA LYS A 77 8.72 0.72 -8.68
C LYS A 77 9.79 -0.35 -8.80
N VAL A 78 10.82 -0.33 -7.96
CA VAL A 78 11.87 -1.36 -7.94
C VAL A 78 11.29 -2.68 -7.43
N ILE A 79 10.49 -2.67 -6.36
CA ILE A 79 9.81 -3.87 -5.84
C ILE A 79 8.85 -4.46 -6.87
N LEU A 80 8.13 -3.63 -7.62
CA LEU A 80 7.26 -4.08 -8.71
C LEU A 80 8.02 -4.63 -9.93
N GLY A 81 9.34 -4.45 -9.97
CA GLY A 81 10.19 -4.82 -11.11
C GLY A 81 10.02 -3.88 -12.32
N MET A 82 9.47 -2.68 -12.12
CA MET A 82 9.38 -1.63 -13.14
C MET A 82 10.71 -0.90 -13.33
N VAL A 83 11.53 -0.86 -12.31
CA VAL A 83 12.91 -0.37 -12.31
C VAL A 83 13.80 -1.50 -11.84
N LYS A 84 14.87 -1.79 -12.60
CA LYS A 84 15.83 -2.82 -12.22
C LYS A 84 16.81 -2.24 -11.19
N PRO A 85 17.10 -2.95 -10.09
CA PRO A 85 18.16 -2.53 -9.18
C PRO A 85 19.53 -2.61 -9.88
N ASP A 86 20.42 -1.67 -9.54
CA ASP A 86 21.80 -1.67 -10.00
C ASP A 86 22.67 -2.57 -9.12
N GLN A 87 22.33 -2.62 -7.81
CA GLN A 87 22.99 -3.46 -6.82
C GLN A 87 21.93 -4.04 -5.88
N GLY A 88 22.29 -5.13 -5.22
CA GLY A 88 21.39 -5.83 -4.31
C GLY A 88 20.36 -6.67 -5.04
N GLU A 89 19.42 -7.20 -4.29
CA GLU A 89 18.37 -8.06 -4.83
C GLU A 89 17.04 -7.88 -4.10
N ILE A 90 15.95 -8.24 -4.78
CA ILE A 90 14.61 -8.30 -4.21
C ILE A 90 14.10 -9.73 -4.33
N ILE A 91 13.77 -10.32 -3.17
CA ILE A 91 13.26 -11.67 -3.09
C ILE A 91 11.78 -11.62 -2.72
N HIS A 92 10.93 -12.10 -3.62
CA HIS A 92 9.50 -12.24 -3.40
C HIS A 92 9.20 -13.68 -2.96
N HIS A 93 8.73 -13.87 -1.72
CA HIS A 93 8.27 -15.17 -1.21
C HIS A 93 6.82 -15.45 -1.59
N THR A 94 6.12 -14.47 -2.14
CA THR A 94 4.77 -14.57 -2.68
C THR A 94 4.76 -14.24 -4.17
N LYS A 95 3.60 -14.36 -4.83
CA LYS A 95 3.44 -13.82 -6.18
C LYS A 95 3.69 -12.31 -6.16
N ARG A 96 4.16 -11.76 -7.28
CA ARG A 96 4.42 -10.31 -7.42
C ARG A 96 3.28 -9.49 -6.83
N PRO A 97 3.58 -8.44 -6.06
CA PRO A 97 2.59 -7.58 -5.45
C PRO A 97 1.70 -6.91 -6.49
N GLN A 98 0.53 -6.48 -6.05
CA GLN A 98 -0.29 -5.53 -6.78
C GLN A 98 -0.09 -4.15 -6.17
N ILE A 99 -0.42 -3.09 -6.92
CA ILE A 99 -0.30 -1.72 -6.45
C ILE A 99 -1.66 -1.03 -6.43
N ILE A 100 -1.89 -0.24 -5.38
CA ILE A 100 -2.95 0.76 -5.29
C ILE A 100 -2.26 2.12 -5.44
N PHE A 101 -2.60 2.86 -6.49
CA PHE A 101 -1.97 4.14 -6.81
C PHE A 101 -2.58 5.31 -6.03
N GLN A 102 -1.80 6.38 -5.90
CA GLN A 102 -2.16 7.64 -5.25
C GLN A 102 -3.39 8.30 -5.85
N ASP A 103 -3.47 8.36 -7.18
CA ASP A 103 -4.54 9.03 -7.89
C ASP A 103 -5.46 8.02 -8.60
N PRO A 104 -6.64 7.76 -8.03
CA PRO A 104 -7.60 6.86 -8.67
C PRO A 104 -8.16 7.42 -9.98
N TYR A 105 -8.10 8.74 -10.23
CA TYR A 105 -8.53 9.34 -11.50
C TYR A 105 -7.65 8.93 -12.66
N SER A 106 -6.33 8.98 -12.46
CA SER A 106 -5.37 8.62 -13.51
C SER A 106 -5.23 7.11 -13.67
N SER A 107 -5.56 6.32 -12.63
CA SER A 107 -5.45 4.87 -12.64
C SER A 107 -6.64 4.16 -13.29
N LEU A 108 -7.82 4.78 -13.30
CA LEU A 108 -9.05 4.23 -13.90
C LEU A 108 -9.25 4.79 -15.31
N ASN A 109 -9.38 3.90 -16.31
CA ASN A 109 -9.65 4.33 -17.67
C ASN A 109 -11.12 4.79 -17.79
N PRO A 110 -11.39 6.09 -18.15
CA PRO A 110 -12.74 6.65 -18.18
C PRO A 110 -13.64 6.03 -19.25
N ALA A 111 -13.10 5.30 -20.21
CA ALA A 111 -13.87 4.62 -21.24
C ALA A 111 -14.62 3.39 -20.75
N TYR A 112 -14.18 2.79 -19.63
CA TYR A 112 -14.67 1.51 -19.15
C TYR A 112 -15.54 1.64 -17.91
N SER A 113 -16.48 0.70 -17.74
CA SER A 113 -17.33 0.62 -16.55
C SER A 113 -16.56 0.06 -15.34
N VAL A 114 -17.14 0.22 -14.15
CA VAL A 114 -16.65 -0.40 -12.89
C VAL A 114 -16.51 -1.92 -13.04
N GLU A 115 -17.54 -2.61 -13.58
CA GLU A 115 -17.49 -4.06 -13.81
C GLU A 115 -16.28 -4.43 -14.67
N TRP A 116 -16.11 -3.75 -15.79
CA TRP A 116 -15.01 -4.03 -16.71
C TRP A 116 -13.64 -3.82 -16.05
N THR A 117 -13.48 -2.71 -15.32
CA THR A 117 -12.24 -2.33 -14.64
C THR A 117 -11.84 -3.37 -13.59
N ILE A 118 -12.80 -3.82 -12.76
CA ILE A 118 -12.51 -4.83 -11.74
C ILE A 118 -12.29 -6.21 -12.37
N GLU A 119 -12.98 -6.53 -13.48
CA GLU A 119 -12.85 -7.81 -14.19
C GLU A 119 -11.56 -7.92 -15.01
N GLU A 120 -11.00 -6.80 -15.49
CA GLU A 120 -9.85 -6.78 -16.41
C GLU A 120 -8.67 -7.67 -15.95
N PRO A 121 -8.19 -7.59 -14.71
CA PRO A 121 -7.08 -8.44 -14.25
C PRO A 121 -7.39 -9.93 -14.34
N LEU A 122 -8.64 -10.35 -14.22
CA LEU A 122 -9.07 -11.75 -14.37
C LEU A 122 -9.10 -12.16 -15.84
N ARG A 123 -9.48 -11.24 -16.75
CA ARG A 123 -9.45 -11.48 -18.20
C ARG A 123 -8.02 -11.70 -18.69
N VAL A 124 -7.09 -10.82 -18.28
CA VAL A 124 -5.66 -10.92 -18.62
C VAL A 124 -5.06 -12.23 -18.07
N PHE A 125 -5.49 -12.65 -16.88
CA PHE A 125 -5.02 -13.90 -16.27
C PHE A 125 -5.51 -15.15 -17.00
N GLY A 126 -6.67 -15.09 -17.69
CA GLY A 126 -7.19 -16.13 -18.59
C GLY A 126 -7.63 -17.43 -17.90
N LYS A 127 -7.73 -17.47 -16.56
CA LYS A 127 -8.02 -18.71 -15.81
C LYS A 127 -9.52 -19.01 -15.66
N TYR A 128 -10.37 -17.99 -15.71
CA TYR A 128 -11.78 -18.08 -15.35
C TYR A 128 -12.69 -17.84 -16.55
N ASP A 129 -13.81 -18.55 -16.64
CA ASP A 129 -14.88 -18.26 -17.59
C ASP A 129 -15.61 -16.95 -17.25
N ALA A 130 -16.51 -16.51 -18.13
CA ALA A 130 -17.21 -15.23 -17.98
C ALA A 130 -18.13 -15.21 -16.75
N ALA A 131 -18.81 -16.33 -16.44
CA ALA A 131 -19.73 -16.41 -15.31
C ALA A 131 -18.97 -16.33 -13.98
N GLU A 132 -17.86 -17.05 -13.87
CA GLU A 132 -17.00 -17.02 -12.68
C GLU A 132 -16.34 -15.65 -12.48
N ARG A 133 -15.91 -14.97 -13.55
CA ARG A 133 -15.35 -13.61 -13.44
C ARG A 133 -16.38 -12.63 -12.88
N LYS A 134 -17.63 -12.66 -13.42
CA LYS A 134 -18.73 -11.81 -12.91
C LYS A 134 -19.06 -12.09 -11.45
N ARG A 135 -19.11 -13.36 -11.04
CA ARG A 135 -19.31 -13.72 -9.65
C ARG A 135 -18.24 -13.12 -8.75
N ARG A 136 -16.95 -13.26 -9.14
CA ARG A 136 -15.82 -12.69 -8.39
C ARG A 136 -15.86 -11.17 -8.30
N VAL A 137 -16.31 -10.48 -9.35
CA VAL A 137 -16.50 -9.03 -9.33
C VAL A 137 -17.53 -8.62 -8.28
N ARG A 138 -18.71 -9.31 -8.22
CA ARG A 138 -19.71 -9.05 -7.20
C ARG A 138 -19.20 -9.34 -5.78
N ASP A 139 -18.59 -10.50 -5.57
CA ASP A 139 -17.97 -10.86 -4.30
C ASP A 139 -16.94 -9.79 -3.85
N MET A 140 -16.22 -9.20 -4.77
CA MET A 140 -15.23 -8.16 -4.47
C MET A 140 -15.86 -6.80 -4.19
N LEU A 141 -16.95 -6.42 -4.91
CA LEU A 141 -17.71 -5.21 -4.62
C LEU A 141 -18.25 -5.20 -3.19
N GLU A 142 -18.81 -6.30 -2.74
CA GLU A 142 -19.30 -6.46 -1.37
C GLU A 142 -18.16 -6.23 -0.36
N ARG A 143 -16.99 -6.83 -0.59
CA ARG A 143 -15.81 -6.68 0.30
C ARG A 143 -15.29 -5.25 0.37
N VAL A 144 -15.35 -4.49 -0.74
CA VAL A 144 -14.95 -3.07 -0.73
C VAL A 144 -16.11 -2.14 -0.40
N GLU A 145 -17.24 -2.69 0.09
CA GLU A 145 -18.41 -1.95 0.52
C GLU A 145 -18.97 -1.02 -0.56
N LEU A 146 -19.08 -1.53 -1.79
CA LEU A 146 -19.70 -0.85 -2.93
C LEU A 146 -20.99 -1.55 -3.35
N PRO A 147 -22.05 -0.80 -3.67
CA PRO A 147 -23.31 -1.38 -4.12
C PRO A 147 -23.24 -1.87 -5.57
N GLU A 148 -24.03 -2.89 -5.93
CA GLU A 148 -24.02 -3.48 -7.28
C GLU A 148 -24.51 -2.51 -8.38
N GLU A 149 -25.31 -1.50 -8.03
CA GLU A 149 -25.89 -0.53 -8.95
C GLU A 149 -24.81 0.27 -9.70
N ILE A 150 -23.61 0.40 -9.14
CA ILE A 150 -22.50 1.13 -9.79
C ILE A 150 -21.74 0.29 -10.81
N LEU A 151 -22.04 -0.99 -11.00
CA LEU A 151 -21.30 -1.87 -11.93
C LEU A 151 -21.22 -1.30 -13.35
N ASN A 152 -22.29 -0.65 -13.80
CA ASN A 152 -22.36 -0.03 -15.14
C ASN A 152 -21.88 1.43 -15.18
N ALA A 153 -21.63 2.04 -14.01
CA ALA A 153 -21.14 3.41 -13.91
C ALA A 153 -19.70 3.53 -14.46
N LYS A 154 -19.37 4.71 -14.94
CA LYS A 154 -18.03 5.09 -15.36
C LYS A 154 -17.30 5.83 -14.25
N PRO A 155 -15.95 5.91 -14.28
CA PRO A 155 -15.18 6.58 -13.25
C PRO A 155 -15.59 8.04 -12.99
N ASP A 156 -16.03 8.79 -13.98
CA ASP A 156 -16.49 10.18 -13.85
C ASP A 156 -17.83 10.33 -13.10
N GLU A 157 -18.63 9.26 -13.05
CA GLU A 157 -19.91 9.21 -12.33
C GLU A 157 -19.74 8.84 -10.84
N LEU A 158 -18.52 8.51 -10.40
CA LEU A 158 -18.21 8.05 -9.04
C LEU A 158 -17.66 9.19 -8.16
N SER A 159 -17.94 9.13 -6.85
CA SER A 159 -17.23 9.95 -5.87
C SER A 159 -15.75 9.53 -5.75
N GLY A 160 -14.91 10.40 -5.15
CA GLY A 160 -13.48 10.08 -4.92
C GLY A 160 -13.28 8.79 -4.11
N GLY A 161 -14.07 8.62 -3.04
CA GLY A 161 -14.03 7.40 -2.21
C GLY A 161 -14.49 6.15 -2.96
N GLN A 162 -15.51 6.25 -3.81
CA GLN A 162 -15.96 5.14 -4.65
C GLN A 162 -14.89 4.75 -5.68
N ARG A 163 -14.24 5.72 -6.33
CA ARG A 163 -13.11 5.45 -7.25
C ARG A 163 -11.97 4.73 -6.54
N GLN A 164 -11.63 5.18 -5.33
CA GLN A 164 -10.57 4.53 -4.55
C GLN A 164 -10.95 3.08 -4.20
N ARG A 165 -12.19 2.82 -3.81
CA ARG A 165 -12.69 1.46 -3.55
C ARG A 165 -12.68 0.58 -4.81
N VAL A 166 -12.99 1.13 -5.98
CA VAL A 166 -12.88 0.42 -7.28
C VAL A 166 -11.41 0.10 -7.59
N SER A 167 -10.47 1.02 -7.36
CA SER A 167 -9.03 0.79 -7.52
C SER A 167 -8.53 -0.33 -6.59
N ILE A 168 -8.96 -0.30 -5.33
CA ILE A 168 -8.66 -1.36 -4.34
C ILE A 168 -9.23 -2.71 -4.83
N ALA A 169 -10.48 -2.74 -5.29
CA ALA A 169 -11.12 -3.94 -5.80
C ALA A 169 -10.37 -4.56 -6.99
N ALA A 170 -9.96 -3.73 -7.95
CA ALA A 170 -9.18 -4.16 -9.11
C ALA A 170 -7.81 -4.74 -8.70
N ALA A 171 -7.13 -4.14 -7.73
CA ALA A 171 -5.87 -4.65 -7.20
C ALA A 171 -6.04 -6.01 -6.49
N LEU A 172 -7.16 -6.20 -5.77
CA LEU A 172 -7.40 -7.38 -4.95
C LEU A 172 -8.09 -8.54 -5.66
N ILE A 173 -8.71 -8.32 -6.83
CA ILE A 173 -9.55 -9.33 -7.51
C ILE A 173 -8.81 -10.65 -7.82
N ARG A 174 -7.49 -10.59 -8.00
CA ARG A 174 -6.62 -11.74 -8.22
C ARG A 174 -6.17 -12.43 -6.93
N ARG A 175 -6.61 -11.93 -5.76
CA ARG A 175 -6.21 -12.40 -4.43
C ARG A 175 -4.69 -12.45 -4.27
N PRO A 176 -3.99 -11.31 -4.39
CA PRO A 176 -2.57 -11.24 -4.03
C PRO A 176 -2.43 -11.46 -2.53
N ARG A 177 -1.24 -11.83 -2.05
CA ARG A 177 -0.90 -11.86 -0.62
C ARG A 177 -0.14 -10.61 -0.17
N PHE A 178 0.35 -9.82 -1.13
CA PHE A 178 1.13 -8.62 -0.85
C PHE A 178 0.70 -7.46 -1.75
N ILE A 179 0.46 -6.30 -1.14
CA ILE A 179 -0.01 -5.07 -1.79
C ILE A 179 0.96 -3.94 -1.49
N ILE A 180 1.26 -3.12 -2.49
CA ILE A 180 1.89 -1.82 -2.31
C ILE A 180 0.78 -0.76 -2.40
N ALA A 181 0.60 0.03 -1.35
CA ALA A 181 -0.30 1.17 -1.33
C ALA A 181 0.54 2.46 -1.39
N ASP A 182 0.69 3.03 -2.58
CA ASP A 182 1.50 4.24 -2.80
C ASP A 182 0.60 5.47 -2.69
N GLU A 183 0.66 6.15 -1.54
CA GLU A 183 -0.14 7.33 -1.18
C GLU A 183 -1.66 7.14 -1.41
N ALA A 184 -2.16 5.93 -1.19
CA ALA A 184 -3.51 5.50 -1.56
C ALA A 184 -4.67 6.30 -0.93
N VAL A 185 -4.41 7.18 0.02
CA VAL A 185 -5.43 8.00 0.72
C VAL A 185 -5.14 9.50 0.70
N SER A 186 -4.01 9.94 0.13
CA SER A 186 -3.54 11.33 0.23
C SER A 186 -4.43 12.36 -0.49
N ALA A 187 -5.16 11.93 -1.52
CA ALA A 187 -6.05 12.78 -2.31
C ALA A 187 -7.51 12.83 -1.78
N LEU A 188 -7.78 12.19 -0.64
CA LEU A 188 -9.12 12.06 -0.08
C LEU A 188 -9.32 13.02 1.10
N ASP A 189 -10.56 13.46 1.31
CA ASP A 189 -10.91 14.18 2.55
C ASP A 189 -10.79 13.26 3.78
N VAL A 190 -10.62 13.88 4.96
CA VAL A 190 -10.32 13.18 6.23
C VAL A 190 -11.36 12.10 6.55
N THR A 191 -12.63 12.35 6.26
CA THR A 191 -13.71 11.39 6.56
C THR A 191 -13.62 10.16 5.68
N ILE A 192 -13.44 10.36 4.39
CA ILE A 192 -13.28 9.26 3.40
C ILE A 192 -11.96 8.53 3.65
N GLN A 193 -10.87 9.26 3.97
CA GLN A 193 -9.59 8.67 4.34
C GLN A 193 -9.75 7.68 5.51
N ALA A 194 -10.42 8.07 6.60
CA ALA A 194 -10.66 7.19 7.74
C ALA A 194 -11.46 5.92 7.34
N GLN A 195 -12.44 6.04 6.45
CA GLN A 195 -13.20 4.91 5.94
C GLN A 195 -12.32 3.95 5.12
N ILE A 196 -11.45 4.48 4.24
CA ILE A 196 -10.53 3.65 3.45
C ILE A 196 -9.50 2.96 4.34
N LEU A 197 -8.95 3.63 5.35
CA LEU A 197 -8.03 3.00 6.30
C LEU A 197 -8.69 1.83 7.05
N LYS A 198 -9.93 2.03 7.51
CA LYS A 198 -10.71 0.95 8.13
C LYS A 198 -10.95 -0.21 7.16
N LEU A 199 -11.29 0.10 5.92
CA LEU A 199 -11.45 -0.93 4.87
C LEU A 199 -10.16 -1.72 4.66
N LEU A 200 -9.01 -1.07 4.53
CA LEU A 200 -7.71 -1.75 4.36
C LEU A 200 -7.38 -2.67 5.54
N LYS A 201 -7.67 -2.23 6.79
CA LYS A 201 -7.52 -3.08 7.99
C LYS A 201 -8.41 -4.33 7.93
N ASN A 202 -9.67 -4.16 7.55
CA ASN A 202 -10.60 -5.29 7.44
C ASN A 202 -10.15 -6.27 6.36
N LEU A 203 -9.79 -5.75 5.17
CA LEU A 203 -9.31 -6.57 4.06
C LEU A 203 -7.99 -7.31 4.38
N ARG A 204 -7.10 -6.72 5.20
CA ARG A 204 -5.92 -7.41 5.73
C ARG A 204 -6.30 -8.71 6.39
N SER A 205 -7.24 -8.65 7.34
CA SER A 205 -7.66 -9.81 8.12
C SER A 205 -8.48 -10.81 7.31
N GLU A 206 -9.39 -10.32 6.44
CA GLU A 206 -10.28 -11.18 5.65
C GLU A 206 -9.57 -11.94 4.52
N LEU A 207 -8.57 -11.32 3.91
CA LEU A 207 -7.89 -11.82 2.72
C LEU A 207 -6.45 -12.24 2.98
N ASP A 208 -6.01 -12.20 4.25
CA ASP A 208 -4.68 -12.61 4.68
C ASP A 208 -3.58 -11.81 3.93
N LEU A 209 -3.70 -10.47 3.96
CA LEU A 209 -2.86 -9.55 3.20
C LEU A 209 -1.72 -8.98 4.03
N SER A 210 -0.60 -8.74 3.37
CA SER A 210 0.48 -7.90 3.86
C SER A 210 0.57 -6.64 3.00
N TYR A 211 0.98 -5.52 3.60
CA TYR A 211 1.07 -4.24 2.89
C TYR A 211 2.45 -3.60 3.02
N LEU A 212 2.92 -2.97 1.95
CA LEU A 212 3.86 -1.87 2.01
C LEU A 212 3.07 -0.58 1.81
N PHE A 213 2.87 0.18 2.87
CA PHE A 213 2.04 1.38 2.88
C PHE A 213 2.91 2.63 2.85
N ILE A 214 2.95 3.29 1.70
CA ILE A 214 3.72 4.51 1.49
C ILE A 214 2.84 5.72 1.74
N SER A 215 3.28 6.60 2.64
CA SER A 215 2.58 7.85 2.95
C SER A 215 3.56 8.96 3.35
N HIS A 216 3.16 10.20 3.15
CA HIS A 216 3.80 11.36 3.77
C HIS A 216 3.06 11.80 5.05
N ASP A 217 1.86 11.25 5.31
CA ASP A 217 1.07 11.54 6.51
C ASP A 217 1.43 10.55 7.64
N LEU A 218 2.14 11.06 8.63
CA LEU A 218 2.60 10.28 9.78
C LEU A 218 1.46 9.80 10.67
N ASN A 219 0.37 10.58 10.79
CA ASN A 219 -0.79 10.19 11.58
C ASN A 219 -1.50 8.98 10.99
N VAL A 220 -1.56 8.91 9.65
CA VAL A 220 -2.10 7.75 8.92
C VAL A 220 -1.25 6.51 9.17
N VAL A 221 0.07 6.65 9.10
CA VAL A 221 1.00 5.52 9.34
C VAL A 221 0.90 5.04 10.78
N TYR A 222 0.85 5.95 11.76
CA TYR A 222 0.65 5.62 13.18
C TYR A 222 -0.63 4.78 13.40
N GLN A 223 -1.73 5.16 12.75
CA GLN A 223 -3.01 4.48 12.91
C GLN A 223 -3.11 3.12 12.21
N LEU A 224 -2.35 2.92 11.11
CA LEU A 224 -2.55 1.78 10.23
C LEU A 224 -1.45 0.72 10.34
N CYS A 225 -0.19 1.14 10.50
CA CYS A 225 0.98 0.30 10.33
C CYS A 225 1.43 -0.38 11.63
N ASP A 226 2.06 -1.54 11.49
CA ASP A 226 2.68 -2.28 12.61
C ASP A 226 4.13 -1.83 12.82
N ARG A 227 4.87 -1.63 11.72
CA ARG A 227 6.25 -1.13 11.69
C ARG A 227 6.38 -0.02 10.67
N VAL A 228 7.44 0.77 10.78
CA VAL A 228 7.71 1.90 9.88
C VAL A 228 9.18 1.96 9.47
N LEU A 229 9.41 2.33 8.21
CA LEU A 229 10.70 2.72 7.64
C LEU A 229 10.68 4.23 7.41
N VAL A 230 11.67 4.93 7.94
CA VAL A 230 11.88 6.36 7.68
C VAL A 230 12.94 6.52 6.60
N MET A 231 12.56 7.09 5.46
CA MET A 231 13.46 7.29 4.31
C MET A 231 13.87 8.75 4.16
N LYS A 232 15.17 8.97 3.96
CA LYS A 232 15.75 10.28 3.63
C LYS A 232 16.77 10.12 2.51
N HIS A 233 16.64 10.89 1.43
CA HIS A 233 17.60 10.89 0.30
C HIS A 233 17.98 9.48 -0.19
N GLY A 234 16.99 8.60 -0.33
CA GLY A 234 17.19 7.24 -0.84
C GLY A 234 17.75 6.22 0.14
N VAL A 235 17.91 6.59 1.41
CA VAL A 235 18.42 5.72 2.48
C VAL A 235 17.32 5.47 3.52
N VAL A 236 17.25 4.27 4.08
CA VAL A 236 16.48 4.00 5.29
C VAL A 236 17.31 4.48 6.47
N VAL A 237 16.88 5.57 7.11
CA VAL A 237 17.62 6.18 8.23
C VAL A 237 17.20 5.63 9.59
N GLU A 238 15.95 5.15 9.69
CA GLU A 238 15.42 4.53 10.90
C GLU A 238 14.34 3.51 10.55
N GLN A 239 14.24 2.43 11.33
CA GLN A 239 13.18 1.44 11.22
C GLN A 239 12.89 0.81 12.58
N GLY A 240 11.62 0.47 12.82
CA GLY A 240 11.18 -0.15 14.06
C GLY A 240 9.67 -0.35 14.07
N THR A 241 9.13 -0.79 15.19
CA THR A 241 7.68 -0.73 15.42
C THR A 241 7.22 0.73 15.40
N VAL A 242 5.96 0.95 15.10
CA VAL A 242 5.41 2.32 15.07
C VAL A 242 5.61 2.99 16.44
N ASP A 243 5.30 2.29 17.53
CA ASP A 243 5.46 2.84 18.89
C ASP A 243 6.94 3.20 19.19
N GLU A 244 7.90 2.35 18.81
CA GLU A 244 9.33 2.63 19.03
C GLU A 244 9.78 3.89 18.31
N VAL A 245 9.43 4.03 17.01
CA VAL A 245 9.90 5.14 16.17
C VAL A 245 9.20 6.44 16.52
N TYR A 246 7.91 6.40 16.94
CA TYR A 246 7.15 7.60 17.27
C TYR A 246 7.40 8.08 18.69
N ASP A 247 7.48 7.17 19.67
CA ASP A 247 7.65 7.55 21.08
C ASP A 247 9.11 7.81 21.45
N ASN A 248 10.06 7.13 20.77
CA ASN A 248 11.48 7.24 21.08
C ASN A 248 12.37 7.27 19.80
N PRO A 249 12.16 8.25 18.89
CA PRO A 249 12.93 8.37 17.66
C PRO A 249 14.42 8.58 17.96
N GLN A 250 15.27 7.78 17.34
CA GLN A 250 16.73 7.83 17.54
C GLN A 250 17.40 8.82 16.59
N GLN A 251 16.86 8.96 15.37
CA GLN A 251 17.45 9.82 14.35
C GLN A 251 16.91 11.25 14.44
N GLU A 252 17.81 12.23 14.33
CA GLU A 252 17.43 13.65 14.37
C GLU A 252 16.42 14.01 13.26
N TYR A 253 16.56 13.40 12.09
CA TYR A 253 15.61 13.59 11.00
C TYR A 253 14.20 13.07 11.35
N THR A 254 14.10 11.92 12.00
CA THR A 254 12.82 11.37 12.44
C THR A 254 12.15 12.30 13.45
N LYS A 255 12.91 12.85 14.40
CA LYS A 255 12.40 13.84 15.37
C LYS A 255 11.84 15.09 14.68
N GLN A 256 12.58 15.63 13.70
CA GLN A 256 12.13 16.78 12.92
C GLN A 256 10.88 16.45 12.10
N LEU A 257 10.82 15.26 11.50
CA LEU A 257 9.67 14.83 10.70
C LEU A 257 8.41 14.70 11.57
N LEU A 258 8.52 14.11 12.76
CA LEU A 258 7.41 13.97 13.72
C LEU A 258 6.95 15.31 14.25
N ALA A 259 7.89 16.18 14.66
CA ALA A 259 7.57 17.53 15.15
C ALA A 259 6.90 18.43 14.11
N ALA A 260 7.08 18.17 12.82
CA ALA A 260 6.40 18.89 11.73
C ALA A 260 4.98 18.38 11.45
N ALA A 261 4.59 17.24 12.01
CA ALA A 261 3.29 16.61 11.83
C ALA A 261 2.30 16.90 13.00
N GLU A 262 2.79 17.48 14.11
CA GLU A 262 2.00 17.98 15.22
C GLU A 262 1.34 19.34 14.86
#